data_bd97e98b2e970d31a1b94a2fbea04c17
#
_entry.id   bd97e98b2e970d31a1b94a2fbea04c17
#
_cell.length_a   1.000
_cell.length_b   1.000
_cell.length_c   1.000
_cell.angle_alpha   90.00
_cell.angle_beta   90.00
_cell.angle_gamma   90.00
#
_symmetry.space_group_name_H-M   'P 1'
#
loop_
_entity.id
_entity.type
_entity.pdbx_description
1 polymer ?
#
loop_
_entity_poly.entity_id
_entity_poly.type
_entity_poly.pdbx_seq_one_letter_code
_entity_poly.pdbx_strand_id
1 'polypeptide(L)'
;MNALDISSVTFCYDGSPAPALRDFSMAVADGRTHALLGPNGAGKSTLMRIITGQLQGQTGGVSVYGLQMPDSKALSFIGCAPQPISLYPSLTARENLRFFGAMAGMSKDQIALRSEWALAKTGLSEYSEAAGTTFSGGMQRRLNLAAALLHSPKLLLLDEPSAGVDPQSRNHMYDLLMELNAGGVTILLCTHMMEEAQRLCSGLTLLDRGERIYDGRMSDIGNLEEFFLARTGRGLRDL
;
A
#
# COMPACT_ATOMS: atom_id res chain seq x y z
N MET A 1 10.08 17.71 -2.62
CA MET A 1 8.78 17.54 -3.31
C MET A 1 8.04 16.43 -2.63
N ASN A 2 6.72 16.52 -2.50
CA ASN A 2 5.93 15.41 -1.97
C ASN A 2 5.49 14.49 -3.11
N ALA A 3 5.54 13.18 -2.86
CA ALA A 3 4.96 12.17 -3.75
C ALA A 3 3.44 12.07 -3.58
N LEU A 4 2.96 12.30 -2.35
CA LEU A 4 1.54 12.29 -1.99
C LEU A 4 1.25 13.47 -1.07
N ASP A 5 0.22 14.25 -1.39
CA ASP A 5 -0.35 15.27 -0.52
C ASP A 5 -1.85 15.03 -0.37
N ILE A 6 -2.32 15.05 0.88
CA ILE A 6 -3.73 14.91 1.25
C ILE A 6 -4.07 16.09 2.13
N SER A 7 -5.10 16.87 1.75
CA SER A 7 -5.48 18.11 2.42
C SER A 7 -6.94 18.08 2.80
N SER A 8 -7.23 18.07 4.10
CA SER A 8 -8.57 18.20 4.70
C SER A 8 -9.62 17.27 4.10
N VAL A 9 -9.24 16.00 3.84
CA VAL A 9 -10.14 15.03 3.24
C VAL A 9 -11.18 14.58 4.26
N THR A 10 -12.45 14.77 3.92
CA THR A 10 -13.61 14.19 4.63
C THR A 10 -14.40 13.31 3.67
N PHE A 11 -14.70 12.09 4.09
CA PHE A 11 -15.47 11.13 3.29
C PHE A 11 -16.45 10.35 4.16
N CYS A 12 -17.69 10.22 3.68
CA CYS A 12 -18.74 9.44 4.33
C CYS A 12 -19.33 8.46 3.32
N TYR A 13 -19.48 7.21 3.71
CA TYR A 13 -20.23 6.24 2.90
C TYR A 13 -21.73 6.53 2.96
N ASP A 14 -22.43 6.28 1.86
CA ASP A 14 -23.87 6.44 1.80
C ASP A 14 -24.55 5.61 2.89
N GLY A 15 -25.45 6.26 3.64
CA GLY A 15 -26.17 5.64 4.76
C GLY A 15 -25.36 5.45 6.05
N SER A 16 -24.08 5.84 6.07
CA SER A 16 -23.29 5.81 7.30
C SER A 16 -23.59 7.01 8.21
N PRO A 17 -23.77 6.81 9.53
CA PRO A 17 -24.05 7.90 10.48
C PRO A 17 -22.81 8.76 10.78
N ALA A 18 -21.61 8.29 10.41
CA ALA A 18 -20.35 8.97 10.68
C ALA A 18 -19.41 8.88 9.48
N PRO A 19 -18.56 9.90 9.26
CA PRO A 19 -17.55 9.87 8.22
C PRO A 19 -16.48 8.81 8.50
N ALA A 20 -16.04 8.15 7.44
CA ALA A 20 -14.90 7.22 7.47
C ALA A 20 -13.55 7.95 7.53
N LEU A 21 -13.51 9.19 7.04
CA LEU A 21 -12.38 10.13 7.19
C LEU A 21 -12.95 11.51 7.52
N ARG A 22 -12.31 12.22 8.46
CA ARG A 22 -12.73 13.52 8.95
C ARG A 22 -11.55 14.49 8.98
N ASP A 23 -11.60 15.51 8.12
CA ASP A 23 -10.58 16.56 8.00
C ASP A 23 -9.13 16.00 8.01
N PHE A 24 -8.97 14.88 7.29
CA PHE A 24 -7.71 14.14 7.30
C PHE A 24 -6.69 14.78 6.36
N SER A 25 -5.51 15.05 6.88
CA SER A 25 -4.39 15.62 6.13
C SER A 25 -3.10 14.86 6.42
N MET A 26 -2.31 14.53 5.39
CA MET A 26 -0.96 13.99 5.52
C MET A 26 -0.14 14.25 4.27
N ALA A 27 1.18 14.16 4.39
CA ALA A 27 2.08 14.26 3.25
C ALA A 27 3.17 13.19 3.30
N VAL A 28 3.50 12.63 2.14
CA VAL A 28 4.60 11.67 1.99
C VAL A 28 5.65 12.29 1.07
N ALA A 29 6.84 12.51 1.58
CA ALA A 29 7.95 13.04 0.79
C ALA A 29 8.43 12.01 -0.24
N ASP A 30 8.87 12.49 -1.40
CA ASP A 30 9.40 11.65 -2.48
C ASP A 30 10.61 10.82 -2.01
N GLY A 31 10.68 9.55 -2.42
CA GLY A 31 11.71 8.59 -2.04
C GLY A 31 11.68 8.16 -0.57
N ARG A 32 10.60 8.43 0.16
CA ARG A 32 10.46 8.02 1.57
C ARG A 32 9.50 6.87 1.76
N THR A 33 9.73 6.12 2.84
CA THR A 33 8.76 5.14 3.35
C THR A 33 7.96 5.78 4.48
N HIS A 34 6.63 5.66 4.41
CA HIS A 34 5.72 6.23 5.39
C HIS A 34 4.68 5.21 5.83
N ALA A 35 4.51 5.03 7.14
CA ALA A 35 3.48 4.16 7.69
C ALA A 35 2.19 4.94 7.95
N LEU A 36 1.07 4.42 7.48
CA LEU A 36 -0.26 4.77 7.95
C LEU A 36 -0.72 3.69 8.92
N LEU A 37 -0.50 3.92 10.20
CA LEU A 37 -0.80 2.97 11.27
C LEU A 37 -2.16 3.30 11.90
N GLY A 38 -2.94 2.30 12.17
CA GLY A 38 -4.23 2.46 12.84
C GLY A 38 -4.98 1.15 12.95
N PRO A 39 -5.96 1.09 13.87
CA PRO A 39 -6.78 -0.10 14.06
C PRO A 39 -7.64 -0.44 12.84
N ASN A 40 -8.25 -1.63 12.86
CA ASN A 40 -9.25 -1.99 11.87
C ASN A 40 -10.43 -1.01 11.95
N GLY A 41 -10.94 -0.60 10.79
CA GLY A 41 -12.01 0.41 10.72
C GLY A 41 -11.55 1.86 10.93
N ALA A 42 -10.27 2.14 11.14
CA ALA A 42 -9.77 3.51 11.30
C ALA A 42 -9.94 4.41 10.07
N GLY A 43 -10.09 3.82 8.86
CA GLY A 43 -10.22 4.56 7.60
C GLY A 43 -9.07 4.32 6.61
N LYS A 44 -8.07 3.48 6.93
CA LYS A 44 -6.89 3.23 6.08
C LYS A 44 -7.26 2.80 4.66
N SER A 45 -8.06 1.75 4.51
CA SER A 45 -8.47 1.24 3.19
C SER A 45 -9.39 2.22 2.44
N THR A 46 -10.18 3.03 3.16
CA THR A 46 -10.96 4.13 2.56
C THR A 46 -10.02 5.16 1.94
N LEU A 47 -9.00 5.57 2.68
CA LEU A 47 -7.99 6.51 2.18
C LEU A 47 -7.27 5.95 0.94
N MET A 48 -6.86 4.69 0.97
CA MET A 48 -6.22 4.02 -0.18
C MET A 48 -7.11 4.05 -1.43
N ARG A 49 -8.41 3.78 -1.28
CA ARG A 49 -9.37 3.84 -2.39
C ARG A 49 -9.58 5.26 -2.93
N ILE A 50 -9.52 6.27 -2.07
CA ILE A 50 -9.57 7.68 -2.49
C ILE A 50 -8.29 8.04 -3.27
N ILE A 51 -7.11 7.68 -2.76
CA ILE A 51 -5.82 7.94 -3.43
C ILE A 51 -5.80 7.27 -4.82
N THR A 52 -6.35 6.07 -4.97
CA THR A 52 -6.40 5.34 -6.25
C THR A 52 -7.58 5.75 -7.14
N GLY A 53 -8.41 6.72 -6.71
CA GLY A 53 -9.58 7.18 -7.49
C GLY A 53 -10.75 6.20 -7.54
N GLN A 54 -10.71 5.10 -6.77
CA GLN A 54 -11.79 4.11 -6.67
C GLN A 54 -12.99 4.63 -5.88
N LEU A 55 -12.76 5.56 -4.96
CA LEU A 55 -13.80 6.30 -4.24
C LEU A 55 -13.67 7.78 -4.58
N GLN A 56 -14.81 8.41 -4.80
CA GLN A 56 -14.95 9.83 -5.10
C GLN A 56 -16.08 10.41 -4.23
N GLY A 57 -16.23 11.74 -4.24
CA GLY A 57 -17.25 12.42 -3.45
C GLY A 57 -16.75 12.92 -2.08
N GLN A 58 -15.43 12.80 -1.81
CA GLN A 58 -14.81 13.44 -0.66
C GLN A 58 -14.78 14.97 -0.81
N THR A 59 -14.77 15.69 0.31
CA THR A 59 -14.29 17.08 0.35
C THR A 59 -12.77 17.09 0.57
N GLY A 60 -12.14 18.24 0.38
CA GLY A 60 -10.68 18.34 0.44
C GLY A 60 -10.00 17.88 -0.85
N GLY A 61 -8.70 17.64 -0.80
CA GLY A 61 -7.91 17.33 -1.99
C GLY A 61 -6.89 16.23 -1.78
N VAL A 62 -6.65 15.47 -2.85
CA VAL A 62 -5.56 14.48 -2.92
C VAL A 62 -4.76 14.75 -4.17
N SER A 63 -3.43 14.87 -4.05
CA SER A 63 -2.56 14.98 -5.20
C SER A 63 -1.39 14.01 -5.13
N VAL A 64 -0.99 13.49 -6.28
CA VAL A 64 0.14 12.58 -6.44
C VAL A 64 1.14 13.23 -7.40
N TYR A 65 2.35 13.48 -6.92
CA TYR A 65 3.37 14.26 -7.64
C TYR A 65 2.85 15.59 -8.20
N GLY A 66 2.00 16.28 -7.42
CA GLY A 66 1.39 17.56 -7.78
C GLY A 66 0.21 17.49 -8.73
N LEU A 67 -0.19 16.30 -9.20
CA LEU A 67 -1.38 16.09 -10.03
C LEU A 67 -2.58 15.76 -9.14
N GLN A 68 -3.67 16.51 -9.30
CA GLN A 68 -4.90 16.29 -8.51
C GLN A 68 -5.58 15.00 -8.92
N MET A 69 -6.00 14.21 -7.92
CA MET A 69 -6.72 12.96 -8.15
C MET A 69 -8.22 13.20 -8.38
N PRO A 70 -8.88 12.39 -9.24
CA PRO A 70 -8.30 11.36 -10.09
C PRO A 70 -7.71 11.94 -11.40
N ASP A 71 -6.50 11.52 -11.74
CA ASP A 71 -5.81 11.89 -12.96
C ASP A 71 -5.11 10.66 -13.56
N SER A 72 -5.23 10.42 -14.87
CA SER A 72 -4.68 9.21 -15.53
C SER A 72 -3.14 9.14 -15.49
N LYS A 73 -2.46 10.29 -15.58
CA LYS A 73 -1.01 10.37 -15.46
C LYS A 73 -0.57 10.13 -14.01
N ALA A 74 -1.31 10.69 -13.04
CA ALA A 74 -1.06 10.42 -11.64
C ALA A 74 -1.22 8.93 -11.29
N LEU A 75 -2.27 8.29 -11.83
CA LEU A 75 -2.50 6.86 -11.66
C LEU A 75 -1.36 6.01 -12.25
N SER A 76 -0.73 6.42 -13.35
CA SER A 76 0.42 5.71 -13.92
C SER A 76 1.66 5.71 -13.01
N PHE A 77 1.73 6.59 -12.01
CA PHE A 77 2.80 6.61 -11.01
C PHE A 77 2.54 5.68 -9.84
N ILE A 78 1.31 5.18 -9.69
CA ILE A 78 0.86 4.42 -8.52
C ILE A 78 0.89 2.92 -8.80
N GLY A 79 1.64 2.16 -8.01
CA GLY A 79 1.43 0.72 -7.83
C GLY A 79 0.61 0.48 -6.57
N CYS A 80 -0.41 -0.36 -6.64
CA CYS A 80 -1.25 -0.65 -5.49
C CYS A 80 -1.38 -2.15 -5.26
N ALA A 81 -1.04 -2.59 -4.05
CA ALA A 81 -1.30 -3.95 -3.57
C ALA A 81 -2.32 -3.88 -2.42
N PRO A 82 -3.63 -4.00 -2.72
CA PRO A 82 -4.68 -3.91 -1.73
C PRO A 82 -4.73 -5.14 -0.82
N GLN A 83 -5.38 -5.00 0.34
CA GLN A 83 -5.54 -6.08 1.31
C GLN A 83 -6.29 -7.29 0.72
N PRO A 84 -7.44 -7.15 0.04
CA PRO A 84 -8.02 -8.24 -0.72
C PRO A 84 -7.11 -8.57 -1.91
N ILE A 85 -6.75 -9.85 -2.05
CA ILE A 85 -5.93 -10.29 -3.17
C ILE A 85 -6.73 -10.14 -4.46
N SER A 86 -6.25 -9.25 -5.34
CA SER A 86 -6.93 -8.88 -6.59
C SER A 86 -6.39 -9.67 -7.79
N LEU A 87 -6.14 -10.97 -7.61
CA LEU A 87 -5.64 -11.87 -8.64
C LEU A 87 -6.77 -12.70 -9.25
N TYR A 88 -6.55 -13.22 -10.45
CA TYR A 88 -7.42 -14.21 -11.09
C TYR A 88 -6.91 -15.61 -10.75
N PRO A 89 -7.60 -16.35 -9.85
CA PRO A 89 -7.07 -17.61 -9.33
C PRO A 89 -6.92 -18.71 -10.40
N SER A 90 -7.73 -18.67 -11.45
CA SER A 90 -7.68 -19.63 -12.58
C SER A 90 -6.53 -19.38 -13.55
N LEU A 91 -5.93 -18.19 -13.52
CA LEU A 91 -4.80 -17.84 -14.35
C LEU A 91 -3.49 -18.25 -13.67
N THR A 92 -2.47 -18.54 -14.49
CA THR A 92 -1.10 -18.72 -14.00
C THR A 92 -0.53 -17.40 -13.46
N ALA A 93 0.59 -17.45 -12.73
CA ALA A 93 1.25 -16.24 -12.26
C ALA A 93 1.62 -15.32 -13.44
N ARG A 94 2.19 -15.87 -14.50
CA ARG A 94 2.54 -15.14 -15.73
C ARG A 94 1.33 -14.52 -16.41
N GLU A 95 0.22 -15.24 -16.51
CA GLU A 95 -1.01 -14.74 -17.11
C GLU A 95 -1.63 -13.60 -16.29
N ASN A 96 -1.61 -13.70 -14.95
CA ASN A 96 -1.99 -12.59 -14.07
C ASN A 96 -1.15 -11.34 -14.34
N LEU A 97 0.17 -11.48 -14.38
CA LEU A 97 1.06 -10.34 -14.65
C LEU A 97 0.83 -9.77 -16.05
N ARG A 98 0.60 -10.63 -17.05
CA ARG A 98 0.26 -10.20 -18.41
C ARG A 98 -1.04 -9.40 -18.46
N PHE A 99 -2.06 -9.85 -17.71
CA PHE A 99 -3.32 -9.13 -17.60
C PHE A 99 -3.14 -7.73 -17.00
N PHE A 100 -2.48 -7.64 -15.83
CA PHE A 100 -2.27 -6.36 -15.15
C PHE A 100 -1.34 -5.42 -15.93
N GLY A 101 -0.32 -5.95 -16.59
CA GLY A 101 0.54 -5.15 -17.49
C GLY A 101 -0.22 -4.58 -18.67
N ALA A 102 -1.13 -5.36 -19.28
CA ALA A 102 -1.98 -4.87 -20.36
C ALA A 102 -2.96 -3.78 -19.88
N MET A 103 -3.55 -3.97 -18.67
CA MET A 103 -4.41 -2.95 -18.04
C MET A 103 -3.65 -1.65 -17.73
N ALA A 104 -2.35 -1.75 -17.41
CA ALA A 104 -1.47 -0.59 -17.21
C ALA A 104 -0.99 0.04 -18.52
N GLY A 105 -1.44 -0.44 -19.69
CA GLY A 105 -1.08 0.11 -21.01
C GLY A 105 0.33 -0.26 -21.48
N MET A 106 0.95 -1.28 -20.89
CA MET A 106 2.30 -1.72 -21.27
C MET A 106 2.29 -2.49 -22.60
N SER A 107 3.38 -2.37 -23.38
CA SER A 107 3.58 -3.19 -24.58
C SER A 107 3.85 -4.66 -24.20
N LYS A 108 3.66 -5.57 -25.17
CA LYS A 108 3.92 -7.02 -24.95
C LYS A 108 5.36 -7.29 -24.50
N ASP A 109 6.32 -6.59 -25.09
CA ASP A 109 7.74 -6.76 -24.75
C ASP A 109 8.07 -6.22 -23.36
N GLN A 110 7.49 -5.08 -22.99
CA GLN A 110 7.59 -4.54 -21.62
C GLN A 110 6.98 -5.51 -20.61
N ILE A 111 5.80 -6.05 -20.90
CA ILE A 111 5.13 -7.02 -20.01
C ILE A 111 6.02 -8.26 -19.82
N ALA A 112 6.57 -8.81 -20.92
CA ALA A 112 7.43 -10.00 -20.83
C ALA A 112 8.65 -9.72 -19.93
N LEU A 113 9.41 -8.66 -20.21
CA LEU A 113 10.59 -8.29 -19.46
C LEU A 113 10.28 -8.00 -17.98
N ARG A 114 9.24 -7.21 -17.74
CA ARG A 114 8.87 -6.79 -16.38
C ARG A 114 8.26 -7.93 -15.56
N SER A 115 7.55 -8.87 -16.18
CA SER A 115 7.03 -10.05 -15.52
C SER A 115 8.15 -10.96 -15.00
N GLU A 116 9.18 -11.22 -15.83
CA GLU A 116 10.35 -11.99 -15.39
C GLU A 116 11.05 -11.32 -14.20
N TRP A 117 11.28 -10.00 -14.29
CA TRP A 117 11.87 -9.24 -13.22
C TRP A 117 11.03 -9.32 -11.92
N ALA A 118 9.70 -9.09 -12.03
CA ALA A 118 8.81 -9.07 -10.87
C ALA A 118 8.71 -10.46 -10.20
N LEU A 119 8.62 -11.54 -10.99
CA LEU A 119 8.62 -12.91 -10.50
C LEU A 119 9.93 -13.25 -9.77
N ALA A 120 11.08 -12.84 -10.34
CA ALA A 120 12.38 -13.04 -9.70
C ALA A 120 12.46 -12.29 -8.38
N LYS A 121 12.09 -11.01 -8.35
CA LYS A 121 12.11 -10.16 -7.14
C LYS A 121 11.19 -10.66 -6.03
N THR A 122 10.06 -11.27 -6.39
CA THR A 122 9.10 -11.81 -5.42
C THR A 122 9.31 -13.30 -5.11
N GLY A 123 10.37 -13.93 -5.66
CA GLY A 123 10.69 -15.34 -5.43
C GLY A 123 9.65 -16.31 -6.00
N LEU A 124 9.06 -15.97 -7.15
CA LEU A 124 8.00 -16.75 -7.80
C LEU A 124 8.40 -17.26 -9.19
N SER A 125 9.68 -17.16 -9.61
CA SER A 125 10.13 -17.54 -10.95
C SER A 125 9.80 -18.99 -11.29
N GLU A 126 10.01 -19.94 -10.37
CA GLU A 126 9.73 -21.37 -10.57
C GLU A 126 8.24 -21.68 -10.64
N TYR A 127 7.40 -20.75 -10.19
CA TYR A 127 5.94 -20.88 -10.16
C TYR A 127 5.25 -20.07 -11.26
N SER A 128 6.00 -19.55 -12.23
CA SER A 128 5.47 -18.66 -13.26
C SER A 128 4.30 -19.26 -14.04
N GLU A 129 4.35 -20.56 -14.31
CA GLU A 129 3.31 -21.31 -15.06
C GLU A 129 2.30 -22.04 -14.13
N ALA A 130 2.43 -21.90 -12.81
CA ALA A 130 1.49 -22.48 -11.86
C ALA A 130 0.25 -21.59 -11.72
N ALA A 131 -0.93 -22.20 -11.67
CA ALA A 131 -2.20 -21.49 -11.48
C ALA A 131 -2.30 -20.89 -10.07
N GLY A 132 -2.89 -19.70 -9.95
CA GLY A 132 -3.08 -19.02 -8.68
C GLY A 132 -3.87 -19.82 -7.63
N THR A 133 -4.72 -20.76 -8.08
CA THR A 133 -5.43 -21.69 -7.19
C THR A 133 -4.51 -22.63 -6.39
N THR A 134 -3.28 -22.85 -6.86
CA THR A 134 -2.29 -23.71 -6.19
C THR A 134 -1.40 -22.93 -5.21
N PHE A 135 -1.53 -21.60 -5.19
CA PHE A 135 -0.67 -20.74 -4.38
C PHE A 135 -1.10 -20.70 -2.92
N SER A 136 -0.11 -20.75 -2.02
CA SER A 136 -0.34 -20.41 -0.61
C SER A 136 -0.74 -18.93 -0.49
N GLY A 137 -1.33 -18.54 0.64
CA GLY A 137 -1.68 -17.14 0.89
C GLY A 137 -0.48 -16.19 0.76
N GLY A 138 0.70 -16.61 1.25
CA GLY A 138 1.95 -15.87 1.09
C GLY A 138 2.42 -15.75 -0.37
N MET A 139 2.27 -16.80 -1.17
CA MET A 139 2.57 -16.74 -2.61
C MET A 139 1.61 -15.80 -3.34
N GLN A 140 0.32 -15.83 -3.01
CA GLN A 140 -0.66 -14.90 -3.58
C GLN A 140 -0.35 -13.44 -3.21
N ARG A 141 0.07 -13.16 -1.96
CA ARG A 141 0.52 -11.83 -1.54
C ARG A 141 1.74 -11.35 -2.33
N ARG A 142 2.73 -12.23 -2.52
CA ARG A 142 3.92 -11.92 -3.32
C ARG A 142 3.59 -11.68 -4.80
N LEU A 143 2.65 -12.43 -5.38
CA LEU A 143 2.19 -12.19 -6.74
C LEU A 143 1.38 -10.88 -6.86
N ASN A 144 0.56 -10.54 -5.84
CA ASN A 144 -0.16 -9.27 -5.78
C ASN A 144 0.83 -8.07 -5.76
N LEU A 145 1.91 -8.20 -4.99
CA LEU A 145 3.00 -7.22 -4.98
C LEU A 145 3.71 -7.17 -6.35
N ALA A 146 4.00 -8.32 -6.96
CA ALA A 146 4.60 -8.39 -8.29
C ALA A 146 3.76 -7.65 -9.34
N ALA A 147 2.44 -7.81 -9.31
CA ALA A 147 1.51 -7.10 -10.20
C ALA A 147 1.57 -5.57 -9.99
N ALA A 148 1.62 -5.12 -8.73
CA ALA A 148 1.73 -3.69 -8.40
C ALA A 148 3.05 -3.06 -8.88
N LEU A 149 4.10 -3.86 -9.12
CA LEU A 149 5.44 -3.39 -9.52
C LEU A 149 5.68 -3.39 -11.03
N LEU A 150 4.78 -3.97 -11.84
CA LEU A 150 5.00 -4.20 -13.28
C LEU A 150 5.36 -2.94 -14.05
N HIS A 151 4.60 -1.89 -13.89
CA HIS A 151 4.73 -0.64 -14.65
C HIS A 151 5.76 0.34 -14.06
N SER A 152 6.62 -0.13 -13.13
CA SER A 152 7.67 0.67 -12.47
C SER A 152 7.11 1.90 -11.76
N PRO A 153 6.21 1.74 -10.79
CA PRO A 153 5.58 2.85 -10.10
C PRO A 153 6.60 3.71 -9.34
N LYS A 154 6.30 5.00 -9.20
CA LYS A 154 7.05 5.92 -8.34
C LYS A 154 6.54 5.92 -6.91
N LEU A 155 5.24 5.67 -6.73
CA LEU A 155 4.55 5.55 -5.45
C LEU A 155 3.94 4.17 -5.32
N LEU A 156 4.35 3.41 -4.33
CA LEU A 156 3.82 2.09 -4.02
C LEU A 156 2.91 2.17 -2.80
N LEU A 157 1.66 1.80 -2.98
CA LEU A 157 0.64 1.75 -1.93
C LEU A 157 0.43 0.30 -1.52
N LEU A 158 0.66 -0.01 -0.24
CA LEU A 158 0.56 -1.35 0.32
C LEU A 158 -0.48 -1.37 1.45
N ASP A 159 -1.48 -2.23 1.35
CA ASP A 159 -2.50 -2.40 2.39
C ASP A 159 -2.34 -3.80 3.02
N GLU A 160 -1.81 -3.85 4.25
CA GLU A 160 -1.55 -5.07 5.01
C GLU A 160 -0.74 -6.13 4.22
N PRO A 161 0.41 -5.77 3.63
CA PRO A 161 1.09 -6.64 2.66
C PRO A 161 1.60 -7.95 3.28
N SER A 162 1.92 -7.96 4.58
CA SER A 162 2.45 -9.13 5.29
C SER A 162 1.41 -9.93 6.07
N ALA A 163 0.12 -9.54 5.99
CA ALA A 163 -0.94 -10.25 6.70
C ALA A 163 -1.06 -11.72 6.24
N GLY A 164 -0.94 -12.67 7.17
CA GLY A 164 -1.01 -14.09 6.88
C GLY A 164 0.22 -14.68 6.14
N VAL A 165 1.31 -13.91 6.04
CA VAL A 165 2.57 -14.36 5.44
C VAL A 165 3.46 -14.96 6.53
N ASP A 166 4.07 -16.12 6.25
CA ASP A 166 5.03 -16.75 7.15
C ASP A 166 6.27 -15.88 7.41
N PRO A 167 6.98 -16.07 8.52
CA PRO A 167 8.10 -15.17 8.90
C PRO A 167 9.22 -15.08 7.87
N GLN A 168 9.54 -16.20 7.15
CA GLN A 168 10.60 -16.21 6.14
C GLN A 168 10.19 -15.41 4.91
N SER A 169 9.00 -15.67 4.39
CA SER A 169 8.43 -14.93 3.25
C SER A 169 8.24 -13.44 3.57
N ARG A 170 7.88 -13.12 4.83
CA ARG A 170 7.76 -11.74 5.30
C ARG A 170 9.10 -11.01 5.28
N ASN A 171 10.17 -11.63 5.78
CA ASN A 171 11.50 -11.03 5.75
C ASN A 171 11.96 -10.76 4.31
N HIS A 172 11.75 -11.70 3.39
CA HIS A 172 12.07 -11.50 1.98
C HIS A 172 11.29 -10.33 1.37
N MET A 173 10.01 -10.18 1.72
CA MET A 173 9.20 -9.02 1.29
C MET A 173 9.76 -7.70 1.85
N TYR A 174 10.16 -7.67 3.12
CA TYR A 174 10.74 -6.47 3.72
C TYR A 174 12.06 -6.07 3.04
N ASP A 175 12.92 -7.04 2.74
CA ASP A 175 14.19 -6.80 2.03
C ASP A 175 13.92 -6.21 0.62
N LEU A 176 12.93 -6.75 -0.09
CA LEU A 176 12.49 -6.22 -1.39
C LEU A 176 11.97 -4.77 -1.26
N LEU A 177 11.14 -4.47 -0.26
CA LEU A 177 10.61 -3.12 -0.06
C LEU A 177 11.73 -2.12 0.29
N MET A 178 12.70 -2.52 1.09
CA MET A 178 13.88 -1.70 1.38
C MET A 178 14.74 -1.46 0.12
N GLU A 179 14.95 -2.49 -0.71
CA GLU A 179 15.65 -2.36 -2.00
C GLU A 179 14.92 -1.38 -2.94
N LEU A 180 13.61 -1.51 -3.08
CA LEU A 180 12.79 -0.61 -3.91
C LEU A 180 12.87 0.84 -3.44
N ASN A 181 12.81 1.06 -2.13
CA ASN A 181 12.93 2.40 -1.56
C ASN A 181 14.34 2.98 -1.75
N ALA A 182 15.39 2.19 -1.57
CA ALA A 182 16.76 2.60 -1.87
C ALA A 182 16.94 2.95 -3.36
N GLY A 183 16.16 2.33 -4.25
CA GLY A 183 16.06 2.66 -5.67
C GLY A 183 15.19 3.89 -5.98
N GLY A 184 14.69 4.59 -4.96
CA GLY A 184 13.93 5.85 -5.10
C GLY A 184 12.40 5.68 -5.14
N VAL A 185 11.85 4.47 -4.98
CA VAL A 185 10.40 4.28 -4.92
C VAL A 185 9.88 4.81 -3.57
N THR A 186 8.88 5.68 -3.62
CA THR A 186 8.14 6.12 -2.43
C THR A 186 7.18 5.03 -2.01
N ILE A 187 7.07 4.73 -0.71
CA ILE A 187 6.18 3.68 -0.20
C ILE A 187 5.26 4.25 0.87
N LEU A 188 3.94 4.09 0.68
CA LEU A 188 2.94 4.25 1.73
C LEU A 188 2.48 2.86 2.17
N LEU A 189 2.76 2.53 3.42
CA LEU A 189 2.45 1.25 4.05
C LEU A 189 1.29 1.43 5.03
N CYS A 190 0.11 0.92 4.69
CA CYS A 190 -1.01 0.80 5.61
C CYS A 190 -0.90 -0.51 6.37
N THR A 191 -0.79 -0.44 7.69
CA THR A 191 -0.66 -1.62 8.55
C THR A 191 -1.21 -1.37 9.94
N HIS A 192 -1.52 -2.44 10.65
CA HIS A 192 -1.74 -2.42 12.10
C HIS A 192 -0.54 -3.06 12.85
N MET A 193 0.46 -3.58 12.12
CA MET A 193 1.65 -4.21 12.68
C MET A 193 2.74 -3.19 12.97
N MET A 194 2.99 -2.92 14.25
CA MET A 194 3.98 -1.92 14.67
C MET A 194 5.40 -2.30 14.30
N GLU A 195 5.76 -3.58 14.40
CA GLU A 195 7.08 -4.08 14.01
C GLU A 195 7.38 -3.80 12.54
N GLU A 196 6.39 -4.03 11.66
CA GLU A 196 6.49 -3.75 10.23
C GLU A 196 6.71 -2.25 9.97
N ALA A 197 5.91 -1.40 10.62
CA ALA A 197 6.03 0.05 10.50
C ALA A 197 7.41 0.56 10.99
N GLN A 198 7.88 0.08 12.14
CA GLN A 198 9.18 0.46 12.70
C GLN A 198 10.35 0.01 11.83
N ARG A 199 10.27 -1.20 11.25
CA ARG A 199 11.35 -1.76 10.44
C ARG A 199 11.47 -1.09 9.07
N LEU A 200 10.35 -0.73 8.45
CA LEU A 200 10.31 -0.29 7.05
C LEU A 200 10.19 1.23 6.87
N CYS A 201 9.60 1.94 7.84
CA CYS A 201 9.16 3.29 7.60
C CYS A 201 9.97 4.34 8.35
N SER A 202 10.30 5.43 7.67
CA SER A 202 10.96 6.59 8.25
C SER A 202 9.97 7.64 8.78
N GLY A 203 8.74 7.64 8.26
CA GLY A 203 7.64 8.50 8.70
C GLY A 203 6.45 7.68 9.22
N LEU A 204 5.63 8.31 10.04
CA LEU A 204 4.45 7.70 10.64
C LEU A 204 3.29 8.68 10.71
N THR A 205 2.12 8.26 10.23
CA THR A 205 0.83 8.88 10.53
C THR A 205 -0.01 7.87 11.31
N LEU A 206 -0.55 8.29 12.46
CA LEU A 206 -1.53 7.51 13.21
C LEU A 206 -2.94 7.96 12.84
N LEU A 207 -3.76 7.01 12.44
CA LEU A 207 -5.16 7.19 12.08
C LEU A 207 -6.04 6.40 13.05
N ASP A 208 -6.99 7.08 13.71
CA ASP A 208 -8.04 6.43 14.50
C ASP A 208 -9.39 7.10 14.21
N ARG A 209 -10.43 6.31 13.99
CA ARG A 209 -11.82 6.78 13.74
C ARG A 209 -11.95 7.87 12.66
N GLY A 210 -11.13 7.76 11.62
CA GLY A 210 -11.12 8.71 10.51
C GLY A 210 -10.33 9.99 10.76
N GLU A 211 -9.72 10.16 11.94
CA GLU A 211 -8.97 11.36 12.31
C GLU A 211 -7.48 11.07 12.44
N ARG A 212 -6.65 12.04 12.05
CA ARG A 212 -5.20 11.98 12.25
C ARG A 212 -4.86 12.30 13.69
N ILE A 213 -4.34 11.31 14.42
CA ILE A 213 -3.92 11.45 15.82
C ILE A 213 -2.46 11.94 15.93
N TYR A 214 -1.63 11.56 14.97
CA TYR A 214 -0.22 11.94 14.92
C TYR A 214 0.29 11.91 13.47
N ASP A 215 1.25 12.76 13.19
CA ASP A 215 2.04 12.76 11.97
C ASP A 215 3.46 13.25 12.27
N GLY A 216 4.48 12.46 11.89
CA GLY A 216 5.87 12.81 12.19
C GLY A 216 6.87 11.73 11.80
N ARG A 217 8.09 11.85 12.32
CA ARG A 217 9.17 10.89 12.04
C ARG A 217 9.07 9.69 12.97
N MET A 218 9.37 8.51 12.44
CA MET A 218 9.48 7.28 13.25
C MET A 218 10.60 7.40 14.30
N SER A 219 11.71 8.09 13.97
CA SER A 219 12.84 8.32 14.89
C SER A 219 12.50 9.11 16.16
N ASP A 220 11.41 9.90 16.13
CA ASP A 220 10.99 10.74 17.25
C ASP A 220 10.17 9.95 18.28
N ILE A 221 9.94 8.64 18.00
CA ILE A 221 9.13 7.74 18.80
C ILE A 221 10.02 6.65 19.38
N GLY A 222 10.11 6.57 20.69
CA GLY A 222 10.90 5.53 21.38
C GLY A 222 10.23 4.17 21.27
N ASN A 223 9.17 3.94 22.05
CA ASN A 223 8.36 2.73 22.02
C ASN A 223 7.04 3.01 21.29
N LEU A 224 6.89 2.44 20.09
CA LEU A 224 5.70 2.70 19.25
C LEU A 224 4.41 2.15 19.88
N GLU A 225 4.49 1.03 20.61
CA GLU A 225 3.33 0.43 21.27
C GLU A 225 2.82 1.33 22.40
N GLU A 226 3.70 1.78 23.29
CA GLU A 226 3.37 2.71 24.34
C GLU A 226 2.84 4.04 23.80
N PHE A 227 3.48 4.54 22.74
CA PHE A 227 3.07 5.77 22.08
C PHE A 227 1.67 5.67 21.48
N PHE A 228 1.36 4.54 20.84
CA PHE A 228 0.05 4.26 20.27
C PHE A 228 -1.03 4.16 21.35
N LEU A 229 -0.76 3.37 22.40
CA LEU A 229 -1.66 3.19 23.54
C LEU A 229 -2.00 4.52 24.23
N ALA A 230 -0.97 5.36 24.46
CA ALA A 230 -1.16 6.66 25.10
C ALA A 230 -2.06 7.60 24.31
N ARG A 231 -2.12 7.45 22.98
CA ARG A 231 -2.89 8.34 22.09
C ARG A 231 -4.26 7.83 21.70
N THR A 232 -4.44 6.51 21.61
CA THR A 232 -5.71 5.89 21.20
C THR A 232 -6.52 5.37 22.38
N GLY A 233 -5.90 5.23 23.56
CA GLY A 233 -6.53 4.69 24.78
C GLY A 233 -6.87 3.20 24.66
N ARG A 234 -6.37 2.49 23.65
CA ARG A 234 -6.68 1.08 23.36
C ARG A 234 -5.43 0.33 22.92
N GLY A 235 -5.25 -0.91 23.43
CA GLY A 235 -4.28 -1.84 22.87
C GLY A 235 -4.73 -2.33 21.48
N LEU A 236 -3.76 -2.63 20.61
CA LEU A 236 -4.05 -3.27 19.31
C LEU A 236 -4.72 -4.64 19.46
N ARG A 237 -4.67 -5.23 20.67
CA ARG A 237 -5.31 -6.52 21.00
C ARG A 237 -6.78 -6.39 21.37
N ASP A 238 -7.28 -5.19 21.55
CA ASP A 238 -8.68 -4.90 21.89
C ASP A 238 -9.53 -4.61 20.64
N LEU A 239 -9.03 -4.98 19.48
CA LEU A 239 -9.57 -4.78 18.14
C LEU A 239 -9.67 -6.12 17.39
#